data_4327a4ca7a89fa37b39f6b1338cff301
#
_entry.id   4327a4ca7a89fa37b39f6b1338cff301
#
_cell.length_a   1.000
_cell.length_b   1.000
_cell.length_c   1.000
_cell.angle_alpha   90.00
_cell.angle_beta   90.00
_cell.angle_gamma   90.00
#
_symmetry.space_group_name_H-M   'P 1'
#
loop_
_entity.id
_entity.type
_entity.pdbx_description
1 polymer ?
#
loop_
_entity_poly.entity_id
_entity_poly.type
_entity_poly.pdbx_seq_one_letter_code
_entity_poly.pdbx_strand_id
1 'polypeptide(L)'
;MTRSLALLFAGFWLGLLVSSWVTASVTFRTAAELFGPDGRKELADVLAATPDAQRRQAMRFMASEVNRGMFARRYVAEMALGVCLLALALRGGGPWAFAAGAIAILVVQAGLHGPILEIGRAADFLPRPLPPEMAARFGRLHGAYVLLDFAKAGLVAAAAWGLARLR
;
A
#
# COMPACT_ATOMS: atom_id res chain seq x y z
N MET A 1 -23.54 -10.46 18.38
CA MET A 1 -23.18 -9.07 17.95
C MET A 1 -21.67 -8.86 17.85
N THR A 2 -20.88 -9.12 18.88
CA THR A 2 -19.41 -8.92 18.89
C THR A 2 -18.67 -9.65 17.76
N ARG A 3 -19.01 -10.92 17.50
CA ARG A 3 -18.41 -11.74 16.43
C ARG A 3 -18.70 -11.17 15.03
N SER A 4 -19.92 -10.77 14.74
CA SER A 4 -20.29 -10.21 13.43
C SER A 4 -19.55 -8.90 13.17
N LEU A 5 -19.40 -8.06 14.20
CA LEU A 5 -18.59 -6.84 14.12
C LEU A 5 -17.12 -7.14 13.88
N ALA A 6 -16.55 -8.12 14.60
CA ALA A 6 -15.14 -8.50 14.39
C ALA A 6 -14.90 -9.02 12.97
N LEU A 7 -15.80 -9.83 12.41
CA LEU A 7 -15.73 -10.29 11.02
C LEU A 7 -15.82 -9.13 10.02
N LEU A 8 -16.69 -8.15 10.31
CA LEU A 8 -16.82 -6.94 9.48
C LEU A 8 -15.51 -6.15 9.47
N PHE A 9 -14.89 -5.91 10.63
CA PHE A 9 -13.60 -5.21 10.70
C PHE A 9 -12.47 -5.96 10.00
N ALA A 10 -12.41 -7.29 10.15
CA ALA A 10 -11.44 -8.11 9.41
C ALA A 10 -11.66 -8.01 7.89
N GLY A 11 -12.92 -8.06 7.43
CA GLY A 11 -13.28 -7.89 6.02
C GLY A 11 -12.90 -6.52 5.48
N PHE A 12 -13.17 -5.44 6.21
CA PHE A 12 -12.74 -4.09 5.83
C PHE A 12 -11.23 -3.98 5.76
N TRP A 13 -10.49 -4.57 6.71
CA TRP A 13 -9.03 -4.53 6.67
C TRP A 13 -8.47 -5.26 5.45
N LEU A 14 -8.96 -6.47 5.15
CA LEU A 14 -8.57 -7.20 3.93
C LEU A 14 -8.94 -6.43 2.66
N GLY A 15 -10.12 -5.85 2.60
CA GLY A 15 -10.56 -5.02 1.49
C GLY A 15 -9.65 -3.80 1.28
N LEU A 16 -9.22 -3.14 2.35
CA LEU A 16 -8.30 -2.01 2.31
C LEU A 16 -6.91 -2.43 1.81
N LEU A 17 -6.40 -3.59 2.21
CA LEU A 17 -5.14 -4.16 1.71
C LEU A 17 -5.22 -4.40 0.20
N VAL A 18 -6.23 -5.15 -0.25
CA VAL A 18 -6.41 -5.49 -1.67
C VAL A 18 -6.61 -4.24 -2.52
N SER A 19 -7.47 -3.31 -2.10
CA SER A 19 -7.70 -2.07 -2.84
C SER A 19 -6.43 -1.23 -2.95
N SER A 20 -5.59 -1.20 -1.93
CA SER A 20 -4.31 -0.48 -1.97
C SER A 20 -3.34 -1.09 -2.96
N TRP A 21 -3.24 -2.41 -3.05
CA TRP A 21 -2.39 -3.09 -4.03
C TRP A 21 -2.85 -2.81 -5.46
N VAL A 22 -4.16 -2.89 -5.70
CA VAL A 22 -4.75 -2.57 -7.00
C VAL A 22 -4.49 -1.10 -7.35
N THR A 23 -4.80 -0.17 -6.45
CA THR A 23 -4.62 1.26 -6.69
C THR A 23 -3.15 1.59 -6.99
N ALA A 24 -2.20 1.07 -6.20
CA ALA A 24 -0.77 1.31 -6.43
C ALA A 24 -0.34 0.84 -7.83
N SER A 25 -0.77 -0.35 -8.24
CA SER A 25 -0.45 -0.91 -9.57
C SER A 25 -1.09 -0.10 -10.69
N VAL A 26 -2.38 0.23 -10.55
CA VAL A 26 -3.14 0.97 -11.57
C VAL A 26 -2.59 2.39 -11.74
N THR A 27 -2.24 3.09 -10.65
CA THR A 27 -1.75 4.47 -10.73
C THR A 27 -0.52 4.61 -11.62
N PHE A 28 0.50 3.75 -11.45
CA PHE A 28 1.70 3.79 -12.28
C PHE A 28 1.45 3.33 -13.72
N ARG A 29 0.59 2.32 -13.90
CA ARG A 29 0.22 1.83 -15.23
C ARG A 29 -0.52 2.90 -16.01
N THR A 30 -1.54 3.51 -15.42
CA THR A 30 -2.30 4.60 -16.04
C THR A 30 -1.40 5.79 -16.39
N ALA A 31 -0.48 6.17 -15.48
CA ALA A 31 0.49 7.21 -15.77
C ALA A 31 1.39 6.89 -16.97
N ALA A 32 1.77 5.62 -17.15
CA ALA A 32 2.55 5.19 -18.31
C ALA A 32 1.72 5.16 -19.61
N GLU A 33 0.48 4.69 -19.54
CA GLU A 33 -0.45 4.59 -20.68
C GLU A 33 -0.84 5.97 -21.21
N LEU A 34 -1.06 6.97 -20.35
CA LEU A 34 -1.42 8.34 -20.77
C LEU A 34 -0.38 9.00 -21.69
N PHE A 35 0.88 8.55 -21.63
CA PHE A 35 1.98 9.07 -22.45
C PHE A 35 2.55 8.00 -23.41
N GLY A 36 1.87 6.87 -23.54
CA GLY A 36 2.17 5.86 -24.54
C GLY A 36 1.73 6.28 -25.95
N PRO A 37 2.06 5.45 -26.97
CA PRO A 37 1.64 5.69 -28.36
C PRO A 37 0.13 5.86 -28.53
N ASP A 38 -0.64 5.17 -27.68
CA ASP A 38 -2.12 5.17 -27.69
C ASP A 38 -2.69 6.14 -26.63
N GLY A 39 -1.86 7.06 -26.13
CA GLY A 39 -2.25 8.04 -25.11
C GLY A 39 -3.26 9.06 -25.64
N ARG A 40 -3.92 9.78 -24.72
CA ARG A 40 -4.92 10.79 -25.07
C ARG A 40 -4.30 11.93 -25.87
N LYS A 41 -4.76 12.12 -27.08
CA LYS A 41 -4.28 13.15 -28.00
C LYS A 41 -4.43 14.56 -27.39
N GLU A 42 -5.55 14.83 -26.72
CA GLU A 42 -5.81 16.13 -26.07
C GLU A 42 -4.75 16.45 -25.02
N LEU A 43 -4.28 15.46 -24.26
CA LEU A 43 -3.21 15.65 -23.28
C LEU A 43 -1.86 15.88 -23.98
N ALA A 44 -1.59 15.18 -25.08
CA ALA A 44 -0.40 15.37 -25.89
C ALA A 44 -0.35 16.78 -26.47
N ASP A 45 -1.48 17.28 -26.98
CA ASP A 45 -1.59 18.62 -27.56
C ASP A 45 -1.37 19.72 -26.52
N VAL A 46 -1.97 19.59 -25.33
CA VAL A 46 -1.75 20.52 -24.19
C VAL A 46 -0.29 20.56 -23.75
N LEU A 47 0.39 19.44 -23.80
CA LEU A 47 1.78 19.30 -23.35
C LEU A 47 2.79 19.35 -24.52
N ALA A 48 2.37 19.73 -25.72
CA ALA A 48 3.21 19.70 -26.93
C ALA A 48 4.53 20.49 -26.79
N ALA A 49 4.49 21.61 -26.04
CA ALA A 49 5.66 22.45 -25.76
C ALA A 49 6.63 21.83 -24.72
N THR A 50 6.23 20.77 -24.02
CA THR A 50 7.04 20.15 -22.98
C THR A 50 7.80 18.94 -23.55
N PRO A 51 9.13 18.83 -23.36
CA PRO A 51 9.91 17.68 -23.81
C PRO A 51 9.38 16.36 -23.22
N ASP A 52 9.36 15.29 -24.01
CA ASP A 52 8.85 13.96 -23.62
C ASP A 52 9.43 13.43 -22.31
N ALA A 53 10.73 13.63 -22.09
CA ALA A 53 11.40 13.20 -20.87
C ALA A 53 10.81 13.91 -19.62
N GLN A 54 10.54 15.20 -19.72
CA GLN A 54 9.97 16.00 -18.64
C GLN A 54 8.50 15.61 -18.37
N ARG A 55 7.72 15.38 -19.43
CA ARG A 55 6.33 14.88 -19.32
C ARG A 55 6.29 13.57 -18.53
N ARG A 56 7.09 12.57 -18.96
CA ARG A 56 7.18 11.26 -18.26
C ARG A 56 7.65 11.39 -16.81
N GLN A 57 8.58 12.31 -16.55
CA GLN A 57 9.08 12.56 -15.20
C GLN A 57 8.00 13.17 -14.31
N ALA A 58 7.29 14.18 -14.78
CA ALA A 58 6.19 14.84 -14.05
C ALA A 58 5.09 13.83 -13.69
N MET A 59 4.71 12.95 -14.62
CA MET A 59 3.66 11.97 -14.37
C MET A 59 4.08 10.89 -13.39
N ARG A 60 5.33 10.43 -13.46
CA ARG A 60 5.86 9.51 -12.44
C ARG A 60 5.86 10.16 -11.06
N PHE A 61 6.26 11.42 -10.98
CA PHE A 61 6.20 12.18 -9.72
C PHE A 61 4.77 12.26 -9.19
N MET A 62 3.79 12.62 -10.02
CA MET A 62 2.39 12.66 -9.62
C MET A 62 1.87 11.30 -9.15
N ALA A 63 2.18 10.22 -9.89
CA ALA A 63 1.82 8.86 -9.49
C ALA A 63 2.46 8.48 -8.14
N SER A 64 3.71 8.88 -7.91
CA SER A 64 4.42 8.67 -6.64
C SER A 64 3.75 9.42 -5.50
N GLU A 65 3.38 10.70 -5.68
CA GLU A 65 2.69 11.50 -4.65
C GLU A 65 1.30 10.97 -4.31
N VAL A 66 0.52 10.55 -5.31
CA VAL A 66 -0.78 9.89 -5.08
C VAL A 66 -0.61 8.65 -4.22
N ASN A 67 0.35 7.78 -4.55
CA ASN A 67 0.61 6.58 -3.78
C ASN A 67 1.12 6.90 -2.36
N ARG A 68 2.02 7.88 -2.20
CA ARG A 68 2.50 8.32 -0.87
C ARG A 68 1.35 8.78 0.02
N GLY A 69 0.47 9.61 -0.52
CA GLY A 69 -0.71 10.09 0.18
C GLY A 69 -1.70 8.97 0.53
N MET A 70 -1.89 8.02 -0.37
CA MET A 70 -2.72 6.84 -0.14
C MET A 70 -2.14 5.97 0.98
N PHE A 71 -0.85 5.62 0.92
CA PHE A 71 -0.22 4.76 1.93
C PHE A 71 -0.19 5.39 3.32
N ALA A 72 0.01 6.71 3.42
CA ALA A 72 -0.04 7.42 4.71
C ALA A 72 -1.44 7.31 5.36
N ARG A 73 -2.51 7.53 4.59
CA ARG A 73 -3.89 7.39 5.09
C ARG A 73 -4.26 5.95 5.40
N ARG A 74 -3.82 5.02 4.54
CA ARG A 74 -4.01 3.58 4.73
C ARG A 74 -3.45 3.14 6.09
N TYR A 75 -2.24 3.56 6.45
CA TYR A 75 -1.60 3.19 7.71
C TYR A 75 -2.47 3.53 8.93
N VAL A 76 -3.03 4.75 8.95
CA VAL A 76 -3.93 5.18 10.03
C VAL A 76 -5.20 4.33 10.08
N ALA A 77 -5.82 4.07 8.91
CA ALA A 77 -7.01 3.25 8.82
C ALA A 77 -6.77 1.80 9.25
N GLU A 78 -5.66 1.19 8.83
CA GLU A 78 -5.28 -0.17 9.24
C GLU A 78 -5.02 -0.27 10.73
N MET A 79 -4.38 0.74 11.34
CA MET A 79 -4.16 0.77 12.78
C MET A 79 -5.49 0.81 13.54
N ALA A 80 -6.40 1.67 13.12
CA ALA A 80 -7.73 1.75 13.72
C ALA A 80 -8.52 0.44 13.59
N LEU A 81 -8.54 -0.15 12.38
CA LEU A 81 -9.20 -1.43 12.13
C LEU A 81 -8.58 -2.56 12.96
N GLY A 82 -7.25 -2.59 13.06
CA GLY A 82 -6.50 -3.58 13.84
C GLY A 82 -6.81 -3.51 15.33
N VAL A 83 -6.81 -2.31 15.91
CA VAL A 83 -7.15 -2.09 17.32
C VAL A 83 -8.61 -2.49 17.59
N CYS A 84 -9.55 -2.12 16.73
CA CYS A 84 -10.94 -2.52 16.86
C CYS A 84 -11.10 -4.05 16.77
N LEU A 85 -10.46 -4.69 15.80
CA LEU A 85 -10.49 -6.14 15.64
C LEU A 85 -9.91 -6.86 16.87
N LEU A 86 -8.75 -6.39 17.37
CA LEU A 86 -8.12 -6.94 18.56
C LEU A 86 -9.03 -6.81 19.79
N ALA A 87 -9.60 -5.64 20.03
CA ALA A 87 -10.52 -5.40 21.16
C ALA A 87 -11.76 -6.30 21.10
N LEU A 88 -12.34 -6.48 19.91
CA LEU A 88 -13.50 -7.34 19.71
C LEU A 88 -13.14 -8.83 19.87
N ALA A 89 -11.96 -9.26 19.36
CA ALA A 89 -11.49 -10.63 19.51
C ALA A 89 -11.22 -10.97 20.99
N LEU A 90 -10.60 -10.07 21.75
CA LEU A 90 -10.38 -10.24 23.20
C LEU A 90 -11.71 -10.37 23.97
N ARG A 91 -12.67 -9.49 23.70
CA ARG A 91 -13.99 -9.52 24.35
C ARG A 91 -14.82 -10.76 23.99
N GLY A 92 -14.66 -11.26 22.76
CA GLY A 92 -15.41 -12.40 22.25
C GLY A 92 -14.75 -13.75 22.48
N GLY A 93 -13.59 -13.82 23.17
CA GLY A 93 -12.81 -15.07 23.32
C GLY A 93 -12.27 -15.58 21.99
N GLY A 94 -12.12 -14.70 20.99
CA GLY A 94 -11.67 -15.05 19.65
C GLY A 94 -10.13 -15.16 19.52
N PRO A 95 -9.64 -15.43 18.32
CA PRO A 95 -8.21 -15.66 18.06
C PRO A 95 -7.44 -14.33 17.99
N TRP A 96 -7.38 -13.62 19.11
CA TRP A 96 -6.77 -12.30 19.26
C TRP A 96 -5.28 -12.24 18.86
N ALA A 97 -4.55 -13.38 19.02
CA ALA A 97 -3.13 -13.43 18.70
C ALA A 97 -2.83 -13.10 17.22
N PHE A 98 -3.71 -13.48 16.30
CA PHE A 98 -3.56 -13.11 14.88
C PHE A 98 -3.76 -11.62 14.65
N ALA A 99 -4.74 -10.99 15.31
CA ALA A 99 -4.95 -9.56 15.23
C ALA A 99 -3.75 -8.78 15.83
N ALA A 100 -3.24 -9.23 16.98
CA ALA A 100 -2.05 -8.66 17.59
C ALA A 100 -0.80 -8.82 16.70
N GLY A 101 -0.61 -9.98 16.08
CA GLY A 101 0.46 -10.22 15.12
C GLY A 101 0.37 -9.31 13.88
N ALA A 102 -0.83 -9.10 13.34
CA ALA A 102 -1.04 -8.18 12.23
C ALA A 102 -0.71 -6.72 12.60
N ILE A 103 -1.05 -6.28 13.81
CA ILE A 103 -0.66 -4.96 14.33
C ILE A 103 0.86 -4.87 14.52
N ALA A 104 1.51 -5.91 15.04
CA ALA A 104 2.96 -5.92 15.19
C ALA A 104 3.67 -5.78 13.84
N ILE A 105 3.18 -6.46 12.80
CA ILE A 105 3.67 -6.26 11.41
C ILE A 105 3.48 -4.80 10.97
N LEU A 106 2.33 -4.21 11.25
CA LEU A 106 2.06 -2.81 10.89
C LEU A 106 3.06 -1.85 11.56
N VAL A 107 3.42 -2.09 12.82
CA VAL A 107 4.45 -1.31 13.53
C VAL A 107 5.83 -1.46 12.86
N VAL A 108 6.21 -2.68 12.47
CA VAL A 108 7.46 -2.91 11.72
C VAL A 108 7.44 -2.17 10.37
N GLN A 109 6.32 -2.22 9.66
CA GLN A 109 6.15 -1.49 8.39
C GLN A 109 6.27 0.03 8.57
N ALA A 110 5.82 0.58 9.69
CA ALA A 110 6.02 2.00 9.99
C ALA A 110 7.51 2.37 10.04
N GLY A 111 8.34 1.51 10.61
CA GLY A 111 9.79 1.70 10.63
C GLY A 111 10.43 1.64 9.24
N LEU A 112 9.88 0.84 8.32
CA LEU A 112 10.37 0.75 6.93
C LEU A 112 9.87 1.89 6.05
N HIS A 113 8.74 2.50 6.40
CA HIS A 113 8.11 3.52 5.56
C HIS A 113 8.99 4.75 5.35
N GLY A 114 9.64 5.25 6.39
CA GLY A 114 10.53 6.42 6.32
C GLY A 114 11.66 6.25 5.31
N PRO A 115 12.51 5.21 5.44
CA PRO A 115 13.58 4.92 4.48
C PRO A 115 13.09 4.70 3.04
N ILE A 116 11.95 4.04 2.83
CA ILE A 116 11.36 3.86 1.49
C ILE A 116 10.95 5.21 0.90
N LEU A 117 10.33 6.06 1.70
CA LEU A 117 9.88 7.37 1.30
C LEU A 117 11.07 8.29 0.94
N GLU A 118 12.12 8.27 1.74
CA GLU A 118 13.36 9.04 1.51
C GLU A 118 14.00 8.67 0.17
N ILE A 119 14.22 7.37 -0.08
CA ILE A 119 14.80 6.91 -1.34
C ILE A 119 13.86 7.22 -2.51
N GLY A 120 12.55 7.02 -2.33
CA GLY A 120 11.56 7.33 -3.34
C GLY A 120 11.59 8.80 -3.76
N ARG A 121 11.66 9.72 -2.80
CA ARG A 121 11.78 11.17 -3.07
C ARG A 121 13.09 11.54 -3.76
N ALA A 122 14.20 10.97 -3.31
CA ALA A 122 15.50 11.18 -3.96
C ALA A 122 15.50 10.67 -5.41
N ALA A 123 14.71 9.65 -5.73
CA ALA A 123 14.59 9.05 -7.05
C ALA A 123 13.63 9.77 -8.01
N ASP A 124 12.76 10.68 -7.53
CA ASP A 124 11.67 11.27 -8.32
C ASP A 124 12.15 11.98 -9.58
N PHE A 125 13.25 12.75 -9.45
CA PHE A 125 13.77 13.58 -10.54
C PHE A 125 15.07 13.03 -11.15
N LEU A 126 15.49 11.83 -10.76
CA LEU A 126 16.65 11.19 -11.36
C LEU A 126 16.31 10.56 -12.72
N PRO A 127 17.24 10.60 -13.69
CA PRO A 127 17.09 9.89 -14.95
C PRO A 127 17.00 8.37 -14.72
N ARG A 128 16.35 7.68 -15.64
CA ARG A 128 16.24 6.22 -15.61
C ARG A 128 17.20 5.59 -16.62
N PRO A 129 17.81 4.46 -16.27
CA PRO A 129 17.68 3.68 -15.04
C PRO A 129 18.30 4.38 -13.82
N LEU A 130 17.78 4.07 -12.63
CA LEU A 130 18.35 4.58 -11.37
C LEU A 130 19.76 4.03 -11.13
N PRO A 131 20.61 4.74 -10.35
CA PRO A 131 21.89 4.18 -9.90
C PRO A 131 21.69 2.80 -9.27
N PRO A 132 22.55 1.80 -9.62
CA PRO A 132 22.33 0.40 -9.20
C PRO A 132 22.16 0.22 -7.68
N GLU A 133 22.96 0.92 -6.89
CA GLU A 133 22.88 0.85 -5.41
C GLU A 133 21.55 1.38 -4.87
N MET A 134 21.07 2.50 -5.41
CA MET A 134 19.76 3.08 -5.03
C MET A 134 18.63 2.13 -5.43
N ALA A 135 18.66 1.60 -6.65
CA ALA A 135 17.66 0.64 -7.12
C ALA A 135 17.64 -0.62 -6.25
N ALA A 136 18.81 -1.17 -5.92
CA ALA A 136 18.93 -2.35 -5.07
C ALA A 136 18.44 -2.09 -3.63
N ARG A 137 18.79 -0.94 -3.04
CA ARG A 137 18.34 -0.56 -1.69
C ARG A 137 16.84 -0.36 -1.66
N PHE A 138 16.27 0.36 -2.62
CA PHE A 138 14.82 0.54 -2.75
C PHE A 138 14.12 -0.80 -2.93
N GLY A 139 14.60 -1.65 -3.83
CA GLY A 139 14.02 -2.97 -4.10
C GLY A 139 13.98 -3.88 -2.87
N ARG A 140 15.05 -3.91 -2.07
CA ARG A 140 15.09 -4.70 -0.82
C ARG A 140 14.07 -4.19 0.20
N LEU A 141 14.03 -2.88 0.47
CA LEU A 141 13.11 -2.30 1.44
C LEU A 141 11.64 -2.44 1.01
N HIS A 142 11.38 -2.15 -0.26
CA HIS A 142 10.05 -2.28 -0.84
C HIS A 142 9.59 -3.75 -0.88
N GLY A 143 10.48 -4.66 -1.27
CA GLY A 143 10.20 -6.11 -1.26
C GLY A 143 9.88 -6.62 0.16
N ALA A 144 10.66 -6.21 1.16
CA ALA A 144 10.38 -6.53 2.56
C ALA A 144 9.00 -6.00 3.00
N TYR A 145 8.69 -4.76 2.64
CA TYR A 145 7.39 -4.15 2.95
C TYR A 145 6.23 -4.94 2.33
N VAL A 146 6.36 -5.35 1.08
CA VAL A 146 5.34 -6.15 0.36
C VAL A 146 5.18 -7.53 0.99
N LEU A 147 6.27 -8.21 1.35
CA LEU A 147 6.19 -9.50 2.05
C LEU A 147 5.47 -9.37 3.40
N LEU A 148 5.74 -8.32 4.15
CA LEU A 148 5.03 -8.02 5.38
C LEU A 148 3.54 -7.74 5.14
N ASP A 149 3.17 -7.09 4.04
CA ASP A 149 1.76 -6.91 3.67
C ASP A 149 1.05 -8.25 3.44
N PHE A 150 1.68 -9.19 2.73
CA PHE A 150 1.12 -10.53 2.54
C PHE A 150 1.00 -11.31 3.86
N ALA A 151 2.03 -11.27 4.70
CA ALA A 151 2.00 -11.90 6.01
C ALA A 151 0.87 -11.32 6.89
N LYS A 152 0.73 -10.01 6.91
CA LYS A 152 -0.35 -9.31 7.61
C LYS A 152 -1.73 -9.74 7.09
N ALA A 153 -1.91 -9.78 5.76
CA ALA A 153 -3.16 -10.24 5.14
C ALA A 153 -3.49 -11.69 5.57
N GLY A 154 -2.50 -12.57 5.60
CA GLY A 154 -2.66 -13.94 6.09
C GLY A 154 -3.11 -14.01 7.55
N LEU A 155 -2.52 -13.17 8.43
CA LEU A 155 -2.93 -13.10 9.83
C LEU A 155 -4.36 -12.56 10.00
N VAL A 156 -4.75 -11.53 9.27
CA VAL A 156 -6.12 -11.00 9.30
C VAL A 156 -7.12 -12.03 8.78
N ALA A 157 -6.78 -12.75 7.72
CA ALA A 157 -7.61 -13.85 7.20
C ALA A 157 -7.74 -15.00 8.20
N ALA A 158 -6.64 -15.38 8.89
CA ALA A 158 -6.65 -16.39 9.95
C ALA A 158 -7.51 -15.95 11.14
N ALA A 159 -7.45 -14.66 11.53
CA ALA A 159 -8.32 -14.11 12.55
C ALA A 159 -9.80 -14.21 12.14
N ALA A 160 -10.14 -13.81 10.91
CA ALA A 160 -11.49 -13.91 10.38
C ALA A 160 -11.99 -15.37 10.34
N TRP A 161 -11.14 -16.28 9.88
CA TRP A 161 -11.46 -17.70 9.84
C TRP A 161 -11.71 -18.29 11.25
N GLY A 162 -10.84 -17.97 12.21
CA GLY A 162 -11.03 -18.41 13.60
C GLY A 162 -12.31 -17.85 14.21
N LEU A 163 -12.61 -16.56 13.99
CA LEU A 163 -13.87 -15.92 14.40
C LEU A 163 -15.08 -16.61 13.76
N ALA A 164 -15.02 -17.00 12.51
CA ALA A 164 -16.11 -17.65 11.80
C ALA A 164 -16.46 -19.03 12.38
N ARG A 165 -15.48 -19.71 13.01
CA ARG A 165 -15.65 -21.04 13.63
C ARG A 165 -16.10 -21.01 15.09
N LEU A 166 -16.09 -19.87 15.77
CA LEU A 166 -16.64 -19.76 17.12
C LEU A 166 -18.14 -20.10 17.08
N ARG A 167 -18.58 -20.97 17.95
CA ARG A 167 -20.01 -21.33 18.11
C ARG A 167 -20.70 -20.40 19.06
#